data_857f3807244779360e05d89384c61182
#
_entry.id   857f3807244779360e05d89384c61182
#
_cell.length_a   1.000
_cell.length_b   1.000
_cell.length_c   1.000
_cell.angle_alpha   90.00
_cell.angle_beta   90.00
_cell.angle_gamma   90.00
#
_symmetry.space_group_name_H-M   'P 1'
#
loop_
_entity.id
_entity.type
_entity.pdbx_description
1 polymer ?
#
loop_
_entity_poly.entity_id
_entity_poly.type
_entity_poly.pdbx_seq_one_letter_code
_entity_poly.pdbx_strand_id
1 'polypeptide(L)'
;MSLAKNVEFLSHFPKLNGFNGFGIYGRAASPSGQSPLVEISGFGTNPGALKMFAYVPEPLPRAPALVVVLHGCGQTAAAYDFGTGWSTLAKRYGFALLMPEQQGANNANTCFNWFNPGDVARGRGEAASIRQMVARMAADHKIDPRRVYITGLSAGGAMTSVMLAVYPEVFAGGAIIAGLPYGIASNVREALGGMMQSTSRPADILGDLVRKASKHKGPWPKVSVWHGSADRTVNPGNANEIVKQWLDVHGLPAAPMSAVDVDGHPREVWWNADGETVVESYTITDMAHGTPLGLAGNDEPYGAEGAFLIEAGISSSYHIADFFGLTGRINPAAEPSKPAPASNIVRSAATESLQSSDLAATLWSKSHKPVRQHSPAPSEPKRRGIDVGGVITRALTAAGLMK
;
A
#
# COMPACT_ATOMS: atom_id res chain seq x y z
N MET A 1 -15.19 7.75 24.86
CA MET A 1 -14.47 6.84 25.79
C MET A 1 -13.00 7.21 25.71
N SER A 2 -12.33 7.39 26.85
CA SER A 2 -10.97 7.90 26.94
C SER A 2 -9.95 6.94 26.34
N LEU A 3 -8.89 7.44 25.67
CA LEU A 3 -7.73 6.70 25.14
C LEU A 3 -7.14 5.71 26.17
N ALA A 4 -7.18 6.05 27.46
CA ALA A 4 -6.69 5.18 28.54
C ALA A 4 -7.37 3.80 28.57
N LYS A 5 -8.66 3.69 28.25
CA LYS A 5 -9.39 2.41 28.23
C LYS A 5 -9.01 1.50 27.04
N ASN A 6 -8.54 2.05 25.94
CA ASN A 6 -8.08 1.26 24.79
C ASN A 6 -6.68 0.65 25.03
N VAL A 7 -5.82 1.36 25.75
CA VAL A 7 -4.49 0.86 26.15
C VAL A 7 -4.60 -0.26 27.18
N GLU A 8 -5.50 -0.14 28.14
CA GLU A 8 -5.75 -1.15 29.17
C GLU A 8 -6.29 -2.46 28.57
N PHE A 9 -7.16 -2.37 27.57
CA PHE A 9 -7.70 -3.54 26.87
C PHE A 9 -6.61 -4.35 26.14
N LEU A 10 -5.64 -3.70 25.51
CA LEU A 10 -4.52 -4.36 24.81
C LEU A 10 -3.53 -5.04 25.77
N SER A 11 -3.42 -4.57 27.02
CA SER A 11 -2.58 -5.19 28.05
C SER A 11 -3.18 -6.47 28.65
N HIS A 12 -4.48 -6.72 28.47
CA HIS A 12 -5.20 -7.86 29.02
C HIS A 12 -5.33 -9.06 28.05
N PHE A 13 -4.77 -8.97 26.83
CA PHE A 13 -4.68 -10.16 25.98
C PHE A 13 -3.64 -11.12 26.57
N PRO A 14 -3.99 -12.39 26.88
CA PRO A 14 -2.99 -13.39 27.22
C PRO A 14 -1.98 -13.45 26.08
N LYS A 15 -0.70 -13.49 26.42
CA LYS A 15 0.39 -13.72 25.47
C LYS A 15 0.05 -14.98 24.69
N LEU A 16 -0.58 -14.82 23.54
CA LEU A 16 -0.79 -15.90 22.59
C LEU A 16 0.60 -16.32 22.12
N ASN A 17 1.06 -17.50 22.56
CA ASN A 17 2.37 -18.08 22.23
C ASN A 17 2.60 -18.34 20.72
N GLY A 18 1.82 -17.75 19.84
CA GLY A 18 1.98 -17.67 18.41
C GLY A 18 2.17 -16.25 17.89
N PHE A 19 2.08 -15.22 18.75
CA PHE A 19 2.29 -13.81 18.43
C PHE A 19 3.67 -13.33 18.88
N ASN A 20 4.69 -14.20 18.78
CA ASN A 20 6.09 -13.82 19.04
C ASN A 20 6.62 -12.75 18.07
N GLY A 21 5.76 -12.19 17.21
CA GLY A 21 6.10 -11.05 16.34
C GLY A 21 5.89 -9.66 16.95
N PHE A 22 5.06 -9.51 18.00
CA PHE A 22 4.77 -8.20 18.62
C PHE A 22 5.29 -8.04 20.06
N GLY A 23 5.78 -9.11 20.68
CA GLY A 23 6.33 -9.08 22.03
C GLY A 23 7.83 -9.25 22.01
N ILE A 24 8.58 -8.25 22.45
CA ILE A 24 10.02 -8.27 22.67
C ILE A 24 10.86 -8.13 21.39
N TYR A 25 10.64 -7.11 20.60
CA TYR A 25 11.80 -6.44 20.00
C TYR A 25 12.32 -5.47 21.06
N GLY A 26 13.19 -5.99 21.91
CA GLY A 26 14.15 -5.15 22.59
C GLY A 26 14.71 -4.25 21.50
N ARG A 27 14.78 -2.96 21.80
CA ARG A 27 15.38 -1.90 20.98
C ARG A 27 16.45 -2.53 20.09
N ALA A 28 16.07 -2.93 18.87
CA ALA A 28 17.01 -3.49 17.91
C ALA A 28 18.11 -2.42 17.83
N ALA A 29 19.34 -2.83 18.06
CA ALA A 29 20.47 -1.92 17.98
C ALA A 29 20.33 -1.20 16.65
N SER A 30 20.16 0.12 16.69
CA SER A 30 20.10 0.94 15.49
C SER A 30 21.33 0.57 14.67
N PRO A 31 21.20 0.19 13.39
CA PRO A 31 22.37 -0.06 12.57
C PRO A 31 23.30 1.13 12.72
N SER A 32 24.60 0.91 12.73
CA SER A 32 25.64 1.89 13.02
C SER A 32 25.78 3.02 11.98
N GLY A 33 24.77 3.24 11.14
CA GLY A 33 24.64 4.36 10.21
C GLY A 33 23.75 5.44 10.80
N GLN A 34 24.24 6.67 10.82
CA GLN A 34 23.46 7.83 11.23
C GLN A 34 22.43 8.11 10.13
N SER A 35 21.12 8.04 10.45
CA SER A 35 20.08 8.41 9.50
C SER A 35 20.23 9.89 9.08
N PRO A 36 20.12 10.22 7.78
CA PRO A 36 20.19 11.61 7.32
C PRO A 36 18.91 12.41 7.62
N LEU A 37 17.92 11.79 8.25
CA LEU A 37 16.66 12.43 8.58
C LEU A 37 16.82 13.50 9.65
N VAL A 38 16.18 14.64 9.43
CA VAL A 38 16.15 15.77 10.37
C VAL A 38 14.75 15.89 10.97
N GLU A 39 14.64 16.00 12.29
CA GLU A 39 13.36 16.28 12.96
C GLU A 39 12.95 17.73 12.74
N ILE A 40 11.71 17.96 12.31
CA ILE A 40 11.12 19.27 12.05
C ILE A 40 9.98 19.52 13.03
N SER A 41 10.04 20.62 13.75
CA SER A 41 8.99 21.07 14.66
C SER A 41 8.15 22.21 14.05
N GLY A 42 6.98 22.51 14.62
CA GLY A 42 6.18 23.68 14.26
C GLY A 42 5.57 23.62 12.86
N PHE A 43 5.17 22.44 12.40
CA PHE A 43 4.55 22.23 11.08
C PHE A 43 3.02 22.44 11.06
N GLY A 44 2.42 22.80 12.18
CA GLY A 44 0.99 23.04 12.34
C GLY A 44 0.50 22.75 13.74
N THR A 45 -0.82 22.55 13.91
CA THR A 45 -1.45 22.22 15.20
C THR A 45 -1.20 20.79 15.65
N ASN A 46 -0.80 19.90 14.73
CA ASN A 46 -0.43 18.51 14.98
C ASN A 46 -1.46 17.72 15.83
N PRO A 47 -2.74 17.65 15.41
CA PRO A 47 -3.78 17.04 16.23
C PRO A 47 -3.60 15.52 16.48
N GLY A 48 -2.81 14.83 15.69
CA GLY A 48 -2.44 13.43 15.88
C GLY A 48 -1.16 13.24 16.70
N ALA A 49 -0.55 14.32 17.22
CA ALA A 49 0.66 14.30 18.04
C ALA A 49 1.79 13.43 17.46
N LEU A 50 1.99 13.45 16.13
CA LEU A 50 3.07 12.75 15.43
C LEU A 50 4.36 13.57 15.46
N LYS A 51 5.51 12.90 15.28
CA LYS A 51 6.77 13.56 14.95
C LYS A 51 6.92 13.68 13.44
N MET A 52 7.61 14.72 13.00
CA MET A 52 7.93 14.96 11.60
C MET A 52 9.43 14.83 11.37
N PHE A 53 9.82 13.90 10.53
CA PHE A 53 11.20 13.77 10.03
C PHE A 53 11.22 14.00 8.52
N ALA A 54 12.30 14.62 8.03
CA ALA A 54 12.46 14.84 6.59
C ALA A 54 13.93 14.70 6.18
N TYR A 55 14.11 14.38 4.89
CA TYR A 55 15.40 14.46 4.21
C TYR A 55 15.21 15.18 2.88
N VAL A 56 16.06 16.18 2.65
CA VAL A 56 16.05 16.99 1.44
C VAL A 56 17.47 16.97 0.88
N PRO A 57 17.72 16.20 -0.19
CA PRO A 57 19.04 16.10 -0.78
C PRO A 57 19.43 17.41 -1.49
N GLU A 58 20.71 17.67 -1.56
CA GLU A 58 21.27 18.78 -2.34
C GLU A 58 22.20 18.23 -3.45
N PRO A 59 22.06 18.73 -4.69
CA PRO A 59 21.04 19.70 -5.17
C PRO A 59 19.67 19.04 -5.41
N LEU A 60 18.59 19.83 -5.23
CA LEU A 60 17.24 19.47 -5.67
C LEU A 60 16.92 20.12 -7.03
N PRO A 61 16.13 19.47 -7.89
CA PRO A 61 15.57 20.10 -9.07
C PRO A 61 14.61 21.23 -8.68
N ARG A 62 14.36 22.14 -9.61
CA ARG A 62 13.30 23.14 -9.44
C ARG A 62 11.94 22.45 -9.40
N ALA A 63 11.11 22.72 -8.40
CA ALA A 63 9.84 22.04 -8.15
C ALA A 63 9.98 20.49 -8.02
N PRO A 64 10.68 20.01 -6.97
CA PRO A 64 10.91 18.58 -6.77
C PRO A 64 9.64 17.83 -6.40
N ALA A 65 9.66 16.49 -6.54
CA ALA A 65 8.64 15.63 -5.97
C ALA A 65 8.83 15.47 -4.46
N LEU A 66 7.75 15.05 -3.77
CA LEU A 66 7.76 14.66 -2.37
C LEU A 66 7.26 13.22 -2.23
N VAL A 67 7.99 12.39 -1.51
CA VAL A 67 7.52 11.07 -1.10
C VAL A 67 7.32 11.05 0.42
N VAL A 68 6.13 10.70 0.85
CA VAL A 68 5.78 10.46 2.26
C VAL A 68 5.90 8.97 2.53
N VAL A 69 6.66 8.59 3.58
CA VAL A 69 6.92 7.18 3.90
C VAL A 69 6.51 6.90 5.34
N LEU A 70 5.59 5.94 5.53
CA LEU A 70 5.01 5.58 6.81
C LEU A 70 5.53 4.22 7.28
N HIS A 71 6.15 4.18 8.45
CA HIS A 71 6.69 2.96 9.03
C HIS A 71 5.60 2.02 9.56
N GLY A 72 5.93 0.74 9.76
CA GLY A 72 5.08 -0.24 10.43
C GLY A 72 5.13 -0.14 11.97
N CYS A 73 4.29 -0.94 12.65
CA CYS A 73 4.30 -1.02 14.11
C CYS A 73 5.68 -1.40 14.66
N GLY A 74 6.06 -0.81 15.79
CA GLY A 74 7.35 -1.07 16.45
C GLY A 74 8.57 -0.45 15.79
N GLN A 75 8.41 0.23 14.67
CA GLN A 75 9.50 0.87 13.94
C GLN A 75 9.58 2.38 14.24
N THR A 76 10.68 3.01 13.81
CA THR A 76 10.89 4.46 13.80
C THR A 76 11.12 4.94 12.37
N ALA A 77 10.96 6.23 12.11
CA ALA A 77 11.26 6.83 10.82
C ALA A 77 12.70 6.51 10.36
N ALA A 78 13.68 6.69 11.24
CA ALA A 78 15.09 6.45 10.94
C ALA A 78 15.41 4.97 10.66
N ALA A 79 14.86 4.04 11.45
CA ALA A 79 15.09 2.59 11.21
C ALA A 79 14.43 2.12 9.93
N TYR A 80 13.23 2.64 9.61
CA TYR A 80 12.52 2.28 8.41
C TYR A 80 13.18 2.88 7.16
N ASP A 81 13.67 4.13 7.23
CA ASP A 81 14.46 4.73 6.14
C ASP A 81 15.73 3.94 5.85
N PHE A 82 16.51 3.63 6.88
CA PHE A 82 17.73 2.84 6.73
C PHE A 82 17.44 1.47 6.07
N GLY A 83 16.39 0.80 6.55
CA GLY A 83 16.04 -0.53 6.07
C GLY A 83 15.44 -0.54 4.67
N THR A 84 14.74 0.50 4.26
CA THR A 84 14.08 0.58 2.93
C THR A 84 14.88 1.38 1.91
N GLY A 85 15.88 2.16 2.34
CA GLY A 85 16.76 2.95 1.47
C GLY A 85 16.12 4.16 0.80
N TRP A 86 15.01 4.69 1.34
CA TRP A 86 14.31 5.82 0.72
C TRP A 86 15.16 7.08 0.64
N SER A 87 15.98 7.40 1.66
CA SER A 87 16.89 8.55 1.60
C SER A 87 17.99 8.37 0.56
N THR A 88 18.46 7.15 0.31
CA THR A 88 19.41 6.82 -0.76
C THR A 88 18.77 7.04 -2.13
N LEU A 89 17.52 6.58 -2.34
CA LEU A 89 16.74 6.85 -3.55
C LEU A 89 16.50 8.36 -3.73
N ALA A 90 16.10 9.05 -2.66
CA ALA A 90 15.87 10.50 -2.69
C ALA A 90 17.11 11.27 -3.12
N LYS A 91 18.29 10.91 -2.58
CA LYS A 91 19.58 11.49 -2.96
C LYS A 91 19.93 11.21 -4.42
N ARG A 92 19.69 9.98 -4.88
CA ARG A 92 20.04 9.57 -6.24
C ARG A 92 19.17 10.23 -7.31
N TYR A 93 17.86 10.31 -7.04
CA TYR A 93 16.87 10.74 -8.03
C TYR A 93 16.31 12.15 -7.80
N GLY A 94 16.74 12.85 -6.73
CA GLY A 94 16.44 14.25 -6.49
C GLY A 94 14.99 14.54 -6.14
N PHE A 95 14.46 13.85 -5.16
CA PHE A 95 13.16 14.17 -4.57
C PHE A 95 13.29 14.40 -3.06
N ALA A 96 12.34 15.13 -2.48
CA ALA A 96 12.26 15.33 -1.04
C ALA A 96 11.56 14.14 -0.37
N LEU A 97 11.98 13.81 0.85
CA LEU A 97 11.45 12.72 1.65
C LEU A 97 10.83 13.28 2.94
N LEU A 98 9.63 12.83 3.28
CA LEU A 98 8.92 13.10 4.53
C LEU A 98 8.60 11.79 5.22
N MET A 99 9.00 11.65 6.48
CA MET A 99 8.75 10.44 7.27
C MET A 99 8.08 10.80 8.60
N PRO A 100 6.74 10.81 8.63
CA PRO A 100 5.99 10.92 9.88
C PRO A 100 6.31 9.74 10.80
N GLU A 101 6.45 10.01 12.11
CA GLU A 101 6.72 8.98 13.10
C GLU A 101 5.64 8.97 14.17
N GLN A 102 5.15 7.77 14.47
CA GLN A 102 4.20 7.54 15.54
C GLN A 102 4.90 7.53 16.90
N GLN A 103 4.23 8.01 17.92
CA GLN A 103 4.75 8.06 19.28
C GLN A 103 4.09 7.01 20.19
N GLY A 104 4.88 6.45 21.13
CA GLY A 104 4.38 5.49 22.11
C GLY A 104 3.27 6.04 23.02
N ALA A 105 3.19 7.35 23.20
CA ALA A 105 2.12 8.02 23.93
C ALA A 105 0.74 7.93 23.21
N ASN A 106 0.74 7.85 21.86
CA ASN A 106 -0.49 7.72 21.08
C ASN A 106 -0.90 6.25 20.91
N ASN A 107 0.10 5.38 20.73
CA ASN A 107 -0.09 3.95 20.54
C ASN A 107 1.12 3.21 21.11
N ALA A 108 0.90 2.33 22.10
CA ALA A 108 1.96 1.63 22.81
C ALA A 108 2.88 0.79 21.90
N ASN A 109 2.38 0.35 20.75
CA ASN A 109 3.14 -0.38 19.74
C ASN A 109 3.62 0.52 18.60
N THR A 110 3.52 1.84 18.74
CA THR A 110 3.84 2.84 17.71
C THR A 110 3.19 2.55 16.35
N CYS A 111 2.00 1.95 16.34
CA CYS A 111 1.20 1.76 15.13
C CYS A 111 0.43 3.05 14.81
N PHE A 112 0.37 3.44 13.54
CA PHE A 112 -0.62 4.44 13.12
C PHE A 112 -2.03 3.94 13.41
N ASN A 113 -2.89 4.80 13.94
CA ASN A 113 -4.26 4.45 14.37
C ASN A 113 -5.26 4.47 13.19
N TRP A 114 -4.93 3.79 12.11
CA TRP A 114 -5.64 3.74 10.82
C TRP A 114 -7.12 3.32 10.91
N PHE A 115 -7.55 2.76 12.03
CA PHE A 115 -8.91 2.30 12.30
C PHE A 115 -9.69 3.22 13.26
N ASN A 116 -9.03 4.20 13.89
CA ASN A 116 -9.68 5.10 14.84
C ASN A 116 -10.37 6.26 14.09
N PRO A 117 -11.70 6.41 14.16
CA PRO A 117 -12.41 7.49 13.48
C PRO A 117 -11.92 8.90 13.84
N GLY A 118 -11.33 9.08 15.03
CA GLY A 118 -10.72 10.34 15.45
C GLY A 118 -9.43 10.68 14.71
N ASP A 119 -8.69 9.67 14.24
CA ASP A 119 -7.39 9.81 13.60
C ASP A 119 -7.44 9.74 12.08
N VAL A 120 -8.47 9.12 11.51
CA VAL A 120 -8.58 8.88 10.07
C VAL A 120 -9.52 9.84 9.33
N ALA A 121 -10.25 10.69 10.05
CA ALA A 121 -11.15 11.62 9.40
C ALA A 121 -10.40 12.85 8.86
N ARG A 122 -10.88 13.37 7.72
CA ARG A 122 -10.35 14.62 7.13
C ARG A 122 -10.40 15.77 8.15
N GLY A 123 -9.27 16.44 8.35
CA GLY A 123 -9.12 17.56 9.29
C GLY A 123 -8.95 17.16 10.76
N ARG A 124 -8.76 15.86 11.07
CA ARG A 124 -8.62 15.37 12.44
C ARG A 124 -7.42 14.43 12.58
N GLY A 125 -6.93 14.30 13.81
CA GLY A 125 -5.97 13.31 14.28
C GLY A 125 -4.73 13.16 13.40
N GLU A 126 -4.30 11.92 13.21
CA GLU A 126 -3.07 11.59 12.49
C GLU A 126 -3.13 11.98 11.02
N ALA A 127 -4.26 11.76 10.34
CA ALA A 127 -4.43 12.14 8.94
C ALA A 127 -4.26 13.67 8.74
N ALA A 128 -4.78 14.49 9.65
CA ALA A 128 -4.59 15.94 9.58
C ALA A 128 -3.14 16.35 9.88
N SER A 129 -2.46 15.67 10.81
CA SER A 129 -1.04 15.92 11.11
C SER A 129 -0.16 15.63 9.89
N ILE A 130 -0.35 14.48 9.23
CA ILE A 130 0.39 14.13 8.00
C ILE A 130 0.11 15.17 6.90
N ARG A 131 -1.14 15.60 6.74
CA ARG A 131 -1.50 16.65 5.78
C ARG A 131 -0.81 17.98 6.06
N GLN A 132 -0.66 18.37 7.35
CA GLN A 132 0.06 19.59 7.76
C GLN A 132 1.56 19.46 7.46
N MET A 133 2.16 18.29 7.71
CA MET A 133 3.56 18.03 7.37
C MET A 133 3.82 18.16 5.86
N VAL A 134 2.93 17.61 5.02
CA VAL A 134 3.01 17.78 3.56
C VAL A 134 2.92 19.26 3.17
N ALA A 135 2.00 20.03 3.80
CA ALA A 135 1.87 21.45 3.52
C ALA A 135 3.15 22.23 3.90
N ARG A 136 3.77 21.85 5.02
CA ARG A 136 5.03 22.43 5.47
C ARG A 136 6.16 22.15 4.48
N MET A 137 6.34 20.90 4.04
CA MET A 137 7.34 20.54 3.02
C MET A 137 7.11 21.29 1.70
N ALA A 138 5.84 21.40 1.27
CA ALA A 138 5.49 22.10 0.04
C ALA A 138 5.85 23.59 0.09
N ALA A 139 5.64 24.23 1.24
CA ALA A 139 5.99 25.65 1.45
C ALA A 139 7.50 25.87 1.48
N ASP A 140 8.23 25.04 2.26
CA ASP A 140 9.66 25.23 2.49
C ASP A 140 10.52 24.90 1.26
N HIS A 141 10.12 23.89 0.47
CA HIS A 141 10.94 23.32 -0.63
C HIS A 141 10.33 23.48 -2.02
N LYS A 142 9.23 24.23 -2.14
CA LYS A 142 8.56 24.49 -3.43
C LYS A 142 8.21 23.20 -4.18
N ILE A 143 7.72 22.20 -3.44
CA ILE A 143 7.32 20.90 -4.00
C ILE A 143 6.30 21.08 -5.13
N ASP A 144 6.44 20.34 -6.23
CA ASP A 144 5.40 20.27 -7.26
C ASP A 144 4.14 19.60 -6.68
N PRO A 145 2.99 20.30 -6.57
CA PRO A 145 1.78 19.75 -6.00
C PRO A 145 1.21 18.55 -6.77
N ARG A 146 1.63 18.35 -8.03
CA ARG A 146 1.24 17.21 -8.86
C ARG A 146 2.13 15.99 -8.67
N ARG A 147 3.19 16.11 -7.85
CA ARG A 147 4.20 15.08 -7.64
C ARG A 147 4.41 14.80 -6.15
N VAL A 148 3.32 14.69 -5.42
CA VAL A 148 3.30 14.27 -4.01
C VAL A 148 2.80 12.83 -3.94
N TYR A 149 3.56 11.95 -3.33
CA TYR A 149 3.29 10.51 -3.24
C TYR A 149 3.36 10.03 -1.81
N ILE A 150 2.75 8.87 -1.53
CA ILE A 150 2.76 8.29 -0.19
C ILE A 150 2.91 6.78 -0.25
N THR A 151 3.67 6.20 0.68
CA THR A 151 3.80 4.75 0.82
C THR A 151 3.94 4.38 2.29
N GLY A 152 3.73 3.11 2.63
CA GLY A 152 3.92 2.63 3.98
C GLY A 152 3.72 1.13 4.13
N LEU A 153 4.25 0.61 5.25
CA LEU A 153 4.18 -0.81 5.63
C LEU A 153 3.12 -1.04 6.69
N SER A 154 2.32 -2.10 6.57
CA SER A 154 1.45 -2.62 7.64
C SER A 154 0.46 -1.54 8.14
N ALA A 155 0.55 -1.10 9.40
CA ALA A 155 -0.22 0.05 9.91
C ALA A 155 0.06 1.34 9.12
N GLY A 156 1.31 1.56 8.67
CA GLY A 156 1.67 2.64 7.75
C GLY A 156 1.05 2.45 6.36
N GLY A 157 0.95 1.22 5.87
CA GLY A 157 0.25 0.88 4.62
C GLY A 157 -1.27 1.15 4.72
N ALA A 158 -1.89 0.77 5.84
CA ALA A 158 -3.29 1.06 6.11
C ALA A 158 -3.55 2.58 6.28
N MET A 159 -2.62 3.31 6.92
CA MET A 159 -2.69 4.78 6.99
C MET A 159 -2.45 5.42 5.61
N THR A 160 -1.65 4.80 4.73
CA THR A 160 -1.55 5.21 3.32
C THR A 160 -2.91 5.09 2.62
N SER A 161 -3.64 3.98 2.80
CA SER A 161 -5.03 3.84 2.30
C SER A 161 -5.95 4.95 2.82
N VAL A 162 -5.81 5.32 4.10
CA VAL A 162 -6.55 6.45 4.70
C VAL A 162 -6.21 7.75 3.98
N MET A 163 -4.92 8.08 3.84
CA MET A 163 -4.50 9.35 3.25
C MET A 163 -4.94 9.51 1.80
N LEU A 164 -4.85 8.43 1.00
CA LEU A 164 -5.32 8.42 -0.39
C LEU A 164 -6.84 8.62 -0.49
N ALA A 165 -7.62 8.11 0.48
CA ALA A 165 -9.07 8.26 0.49
C ALA A 165 -9.52 9.63 1.01
N VAL A 166 -8.90 10.15 2.08
CA VAL A 166 -9.38 11.38 2.75
C VAL A 166 -8.76 12.67 2.19
N TYR A 167 -7.61 12.56 1.50
CA TYR A 167 -6.91 13.67 0.83
C TYR A 167 -6.49 13.33 -0.61
N PRO A 168 -7.38 12.79 -1.46
CA PRO A 168 -7.02 12.36 -2.81
C PRO A 168 -6.49 13.50 -3.70
N GLU A 169 -6.86 14.74 -3.42
CA GLU A 169 -6.37 15.92 -4.14
C GLU A 169 -4.92 16.31 -3.79
N VAL A 170 -4.35 15.70 -2.77
CA VAL A 170 -2.98 15.97 -2.31
C VAL A 170 -1.97 15.03 -2.95
N PHE A 171 -2.39 13.79 -3.20
CA PHE A 171 -1.49 12.73 -3.64
C PHE A 171 -1.74 12.36 -5.10
N ALA A 172 -0.70 12.39 -5.91
CA ALA A 172 -0.73 11.87 -7.29
C ALA A 172 -0.79 10.33 -7.32
N GLY A 173 -0.29 9.68 -6.28
CA GLY A 173 -0.34 8.23 -6.13
C GLY A 173 0.16 7.76 -4.78
N GLY A 174 -0.05 6.47 -4.52
CA GLY A 174 0.47 5.81 -3.32
C GLY A 174 0.79 4.35 -3.52
N ALA A 175 1.58 3.80 -2.58
CA ALA A 175 1.89 2.38 -2.55
C ALA A 175 1.61 1.79 -1.16
N ILE A 176 0.91 0.67 -1.13
CA ILE A 176 0.42 0.04 0.09
C ILE A 176 1.11 -1.31 0.24
N ILE A 177 2.02 -1.42 1.23
CA ILE A 177 2.78 -2.64 1.48
C ILE A 177 2.17 -3.36 2.69
N ALA A 178 1.69 -4.59 2.50
CA ALA A 178 1.10 -5.44 3.55
C ALA A 178 0.06 -4.68 4.41
N GLY A 179 -0.73 -3.80 3.76
CA GLY A 179 -1.72 -2.94 4.40
C GLY A 179 -3.15 -3.48 4.31
N LEU A 180 -4.12 -2.58 4.55
CA LEU A 180 -5.54 -2.89 4.53
C LEU A 180 -6.34 -1.85 3.74
N PRO A 181 -7.51 -2.22 3.18
CA PRO A 181 -8.38 -1.28 2.48
C PRO A 181 -8.90 -0.19 3.43
N TYR A 182 -9.15 0.99 2.88
CA TYR A 182 -9.74 2.09 3.64
C TYR A 182 -11.16 1.76 4.12
N GLY A 183 -11.45 2.10 5.39
CA GLY A 183 -12.81 2.09 5.94
C GLY A 183 -13.35 0.73 6.35
N ILE A 184 -12.50 -0.31 6.42
CA ILE A 184 -12.95 -1.65 6.81
C ILE A 184 -13.09 -1.84 8.32
N ALA A 185 -12.52 -0.95 9.11
CA ALA A 185 -12.53 -1.00 10.58
C ALA A 185 -12.76 0.39 11.17
N SER A 186 -13.46 0.44 12.31
CA SER A 186 -13.75 1.63 13.10
C SER A 186 -13.35 1.50 14.57
N ASN A 187 -12.78 0.34 14.94
CA ASN A 187 -12.29 0.03 16.28
C ASN A 187 -11.26 -1.09 16.23
N VAL A 188 -10.57 -1.33 17.36
CA VAL A 188 -9.49 -2.33 17.49
C VAL A 188 -9.96 -3.75 17.13
N ARG A 189 -11.17 -4.14 17.54
CA ARG A 189 -11.69 -5.48 17.26
C ARG A 189 -11.87 -5.71 15.76
N GLU A 190 -12.47 -4.76 15.07
CA GLU A 190 -12.64 -4.82 13.62
C GLU A 190 -11.30 -4.78 12.90
N ALA A 191 -10.35 -3.97 13.39
CA ALA A 191 -9.00 -3.92 12.84
C ALA A 191 -8.29 -5.28 12.93
N LEU A 192 -8.29 -5.91 14.09
CA LEU A 192 -7.72 -7.25 14.27
C LEU A 192 -8.44 -8.30 13.40
N GLY A 193 -9.77 -8.25 13.35
CA GLY A 193 -10.56 -9.14 12.48
C GLY A 193 -10.21 -8.97 11.00
N GLY A 194 -10.11 -7.74 10.51
CA GLY A 194 -9.71 -7.43 9.14
C GLY A 194 -8.28 -7.87 8.81
N MET A 195 -7.34 -7.68 9.75
CA MET A 195 -5.97 -8.16 9.59
C MET A 195 -5.91 -9.69 9.43
N MET A 196 -6.59 -10.43 10.28
CA MET A 196 -6.45 -11.89 10.34
C MET A 196 -7.28 -12.63 9.30
N GLN A 197 -8.45 -12.12 8.88
CA GLN A 197 -9.45 -12.90 8.15
C GLN A 197 -9.82 -12.34 6.77
N SER A 198 -9.33 -11.17 6.36
CA SER A 198 -9.65 -10.57 5.05
C SER A 198 -11.09 -10.90 4.58
N THR A 199 -12.07 -10.17 5.09
CA THR A 199 -13.47 -10.39 4.71
C THR A 199 -13.72 -9.81 3.33
N SER A 200 -14.08 -10.66 2.36
CA SER A 200 -14.43 -10.21 1.01
C SER A 200 -15.70 -9.36 1.02
N ARG A 201 -15.62 -8.18 0.40
CA ARG A 201 -16.74 -7.23 0.24
C ARG A 201 -16.98 -6.95 -1.26
N PRO A 202 -18.21 -6.58 -1.66
CA PRO A 202 -18.47 -6.09 -3.02
C PRO A 202 -17.62 -4.88 -3.37
N ALA A 203 -17.19 -4.78 -4.63
CA ALA A 203 -16.29 -3.73 -5.10
C ALA A 203 -16.90 -2.32 -4.94
N ASP A 204 -18.17 -2.18 -5.29
CA ASP A 204 -18.94 -0.94 -5.15
C ASP A 204 -19.03 -0.45 -3.70
N ILE A 205 -19.21 -1.38 -2.75
CA ILE A 205 -19.21 -1.05 -1.31
C ILE A 205 -17.84 -0.53 -0.88
N LEU A 206 -16.76 -1.19 -1.33
CA LEU A 206 -15.40 -0.76 -1.01
C LEU A 206 -15.05 0.60 -1.64
N GLY A 207 -15.34 0.79 -2.92
CA GLY A 207 -15.09 2.07 -3.62
C GLY A 207 -15.93 3.22 -3.06
N ASP A 208 -17.16 2.93 -2.65
CA ASP A 208 -18.03 3.90 -1.98
C ASP A 208 -17.47 4.42 -0.66
N LEU A 209 -16.74 3.60 0.11
CA LEU A 209 -16.04 4.08 1.30
C LEU A 209 -15.05 5.20 0.94
N VAL A 210 -14.27 5.02 -0.13
CA VAL A 210 -13.32 6.03 -0.63
C VAL A 210 -14.05 7.27 -1.14
N ARG A 211 -15.07 7.11 -2.01
CA ARG A 211 -15.82 8.22 -2.57
C ARG A 211 -16.53 9.08 -1.52
N LYS A 212 -16.93 8.47 -0.40
CA LYS A 212 -17.59 9.14 0.73
C LYS A 212 -16.62 9.82 1.70
N ALA A 213 -15.30 9.49 1.65
CA ALA A 213 -14.31 10.04 2.57
C ALA A 213 -14.04 11.54 2.36
N SER A 214 -14.29 12.06 1.16
CA SER A 214 -14.09 13.46 0.82
C SER A 214 -15.12 13.95 -0.21
N LYS A 215 -15.04 15.24 -0.57
CA LYS A 215 -15.86 15.84 -1.66
C LYS A 215 -15.21 15.69 -3.03
N HIS A 216 -14.06 15.00 -3.13
CA HIS A 216 -13.31 14.82 -4.36
C HIS A 216 -14.10 14.01 -5.39
N LYS A 217 -13.94 14.36 -6.67
CA LYS A 217 -14.64 13.70 -7.79
C LYS A 217 -13.68 13.13 -8.84
N GLY A 218 -12.36 13.18 -8.56
CA GLY A 218 -11.30 12.79 -9.47
C GLY A 218 -10.53 13.98 -10.05
N PRO A 219 -9.44 13.75 -10.71
CA PRO A 219 -8.81 12.44 -10.90
C PRO A 219 -8.37 11.80 -9.58
N TRP A 220 -8.46 10.46 -9.51
CA TRP A 220 -8.08 9.71 -8.32
C TRP A 220 -6.58 9.34 -8.34
N PRO A 221 -5.93 9.21 -7.17
CA PRO A 221 -4.52 8.80 -7.10
C PRO A 221 -4.30 7.41 -7.70
N LYS A 222 -3.18 7.20 -8.36
CA LYS A 222 -2.75 5.85 -8.78
C LYS A 222 -2.25 5.04 -7.58
N VAL A 223 -2.43 3.72 -7.60
CA VAL A 223 -2.17 2.84 -6.45
C VAL A 223 -1.36 1.61 -6.82
N SER A 224 -0.26 1.38 -6.09
CA SER A 224 0.57 0.18 -6.16
C SER A 224 0.36 -0.65 -4.87
N VAL A 225 0.07 -1.95 -5.00
CA VAL A 225 -0.22 -2.84 -3.87
C VAL A 225 0.82 -3.94 -3.80
N TRP A 226 1.38 -4.17 -2.60
CA TRP A 226 2.46 -5.13 -2.37
C TRP A 226 2.12 -6.03 -1.21
N HIS A 227 2.17 -7.35 -1.39
CA HIS A 227 1.87 -8.28 -0.31
C HIS A 227 2.63 -9.60 -0.44
N GLY A 228 3.17 -10.09 0.68
CA GLY A 228 3.78 -11.41 0.76
C GLY A 228 2.72 -12.52 0.78
N SER A 229 2.86 -13.55 -0.05
CA SER A 229 1.87 -14.64 -0.15
C SER A 229 1.83 -15.53 1.12
N ALA A 230 2.91 -15.54 1.91
CA ALA A 230 3.01 -16.27 3.18
C ALA A 230 2.80 -15.38 4.43
N ASP A 231 2.26 -14.15 4.26
CA ASP A 231 1.98 -13.23 5.37
C ASP A 231 0.91 -13.82 6.31
N ARG A 232 1.29 -14.00 7.58
CA ARG A 232 0.41 -14.51 8.65
C ARG A 232 0.00 -13.43 9.66
N THR A 233 0.46 -12.20 9.48
CA THR A 233 0.13 -11.05 10.32
C THR A 233 -1.03 -10.26 9.73
N VAL A 234 -0.94 -9.93 8.44
CA VAL A 234 -2.02 -9.34 7.66
C VAL A 234 -2.35 -10.32 6.52
N ASN A 235 -3.55 -10.88 6.55
CA ASN A 235 -3.97 -11.88 5.56
C ASN A 235 -3.78 -11.34 4.13
N PRO A 236 -3.09 -12.08 3.23
CA PRO A 236 -2.83 -11.64 1.85
C PRO A 236 -4.07 -11.28 1.04
N GLY A 237 -5.23 -11.84 1.40
CA GLY A 237 -6.51 -11.44 0.79
C GLY A 237 -6.85 -9.96 0.94
N ASN A 238 -6.22 -9.23 1.89
CA ASN A 238 -6.39 -7.78 1.99
C ASN A 238 -5.81 -7.04 0.79
N ALA A 239 -4.75 -7.56 0.15
CA ALA A 239 -4.25 -6.99 -1.10
C ALA A 239 -5.32 -6.99 -2.20
N ASN A 240 -6.03 -8.13 -2.35
CA ASN A 240 -7.12 -8.24 -3.31
C ASN A 240 -8.28 -7.27 -3.00
N GLU A 241 -8.59 -7.05 -1.71
CA GLU A 241 -9.61 -6.09 -1.31
C GLU A 241 -9.17 -4.64 -1.59
N ILE A 242 -7.89 -4.29 -1.41
CA ILE A 242 -7.34 -2.97 -1.79
C ILE A 242 -7.43 -2.79 -3.31
N VAL A 243 -6.97 -3.76 -4.08
CA VAL A 243 -7.05 -3.73 -5.56
C VAL A 243 -8.51 -3.54 -5.99
N LYS A 244 -9.42 -4.36 -5.49
CA LYS A 244 -10.87 -4.27 -5.77
C LYS A 244 -11.44 -2.89 -5.44
N GLN A 245 -11.06 -2.32 -4.29
CA GLN A 245 -11.47 -0.98 -3.87
C GLN A 245 -11.07 0.09 -4.89
N TRP A 246 -9.82 0.06 -5.33
CA TRP A 246 -9.28 1.07 -6.25
C TRP A 246 -9.67 0.84 -7.70
N LEU A 247 -9.87 -0.40 -8.14
CA LEU A 247 -10.45 -0.68 -9.46
C LEU A 247 -11.86 -0.09 -9.59
N ASP A 248 -12.70 -0.25 -8.56
CA ASP A 248 -14.04 0.34 -8.55
C ASP A 248 -13.99 1.88 -8.53
N VAL A 249 -13.07 2.47 -7.76
CA VAL A 249 -12.88 3.93 -7.73
C VAL A 249 -12.48 4.48 -9.10
N HIS A 250 -11.61 3.78 -9.82
CA HIS A 250 -11.16 4.16 -11.17
C HIS A 250 -12.12 3.73 -12.29
N GLY A 251 -13.16 2.93 -12.00
CA GLY A 251 -14.08 2.40 -13.01
C GLY A 251 -13.41 1.36 -13.93
N LEU A 252 -12.49 0.56 -13.42
CA LEU A 252 -11.71 -0.42 -14.17
C LEU A 252 -12.28 -1.85 -14.01
N PRO A 253 -12.03 -2.75 -14.99
CA PRO A 253 -12.46 -4.13 -14.89
C PRO A 253 -11.72 -4.89 -13.81
N ALA A 254 -12.34 -5.94 -13.24
CA ALA A 254 -11.72 -6.78 -12.22
C ALA A 254 -10.53 -7.59 -12.75
N ALA A 255 -10.60 -8.07 -14.01
CA ALA A 255 -9.52 -8.83 -14.63
C ALA A 255 -8.34 -7.91 -14.96
N PRO A 256 -7.10 -8.32 -14.66
CA PRO A 256 -5.93 -7.52 -15.01
C PRO A 256 -5.77 -7.37 -16.53
N MET A 257 -5.32 -6.21 -16.97
CA MET A 257 -5.07 -5.93 -18.39
C MET A 257 -3.73 -6.52 -18.84
N SER A 258 -2.80 -6.72 -17.88
CA SER A 258 -1.56 -7.48 -18.09
C SER A 258 -1.14 -8.15 -16.79
N ALA A 259 -0.56 -9.34 -16.91
CA ALA A 259 0.06 -10.08 -15.82
C ALA A 259 1.42 -10.58 -16.31
N VAL A 260 2.49 -10.23 -15.58
CA VAL A 260 3.87 -10.59 -15.89
C VAL A 260 4.63 -10.89 -14.61
N ASP A 261 5.73 -11.63 -14.71
CA ASP A 261 6.67 -11.77 -13.61
C ASP A 261 7.71 -10.64 -13.65
N VAL A 262 7.96 -10.05 -12.50
CA VAL A 262 9.00 -9.04 -12.28
C VAL A 262 9.89 -9.54 -11.15
N ASP A 263 11.17 -9.72 -11.42
CA ASP A 263 12.16 -10.23 -10.46
C ASP A 263 11.72 -11.55 -9.77
N GLY A 264 10.98 -12.41 -10.51
CA GLY A 264 10.48 -13.70 -10.02
C GLY A 264 9.16 -13.63 -9.23
N HIS A 265 8.47 -12.47 -9.25
CA HIS A 265 7.20 -12.28 -8.56
C HIS A 265 6.09 -11.84 -9.50
N PRO A 266 4.87 -12.40 -9.38
CA PRO A 266 3.72 -11.98 -10.17
C PRO A 266 3.37 -10.51 -9.96
N ARG A 267 3.23 -9.77 -11.07
CA ARG A 267 2.72 -8.40 -11.12
C ARG A 267 1.52 -8.34 -12.05
N GLU A 268 0.43 -7.79 -11.56
CA GLU A 268 -0.78 -7.47 -12.32
C GLU A 268 -0.93 -5.96 -12.47
N VAL A 269 -1.39 -5.49 -13.64
CA VAL A 269 -1.56 -4.06 -13.91
C VAL A 269 -2.87 -3.75 -14.59
N TRP A 270 -3.38 -2.54 -14.28
CA TRP A 270 -4.55 -1.92 -14.90
C TRP A 270 -4.20 -0.48 -15.28
N TRP A 271 -4.54 -0.10 -16.51
CA TRP A 271 -4.30 1.25 -17.03
C TRP A 271 -5.60 1.96 -17.39
N ASN A 272 -5.53 3.28 -17.38
CA ASN A 272 -6.61 4.15 -17.80
C ASN A 272 -6.69 4.24 -19.35
N ALA A 273 -7.65 5.03 -19.86
CA ALA A 273 -7.83 5.22 -21.31
C ALA A 273 -6.63 5.86 -22.01
N ASP A 274 -5.78 6.58 -21.26
CA ASP A 274 -4.57 7.22 -21.79
C ASP A 274 -3.36 6.26 -21.79
N GLY A 275 -3.54 5.00 -21.33
CA GLY A 275 -2.48 3.99 -21.24
C GLY A 275 -1.56 4.14 -20.02
N GLU A 276 -1.89 5.02 -19.07
CA GLU A 276 -1.16 5.13 -17.82
C GLU A 276 -1.59 4.03 -16.84
N THR A 277 -0.63 3.29 -16.26
CA THR A 277 -0.90 2.34 -15.18
C THR A 277 -1.38 3.10 -13.95
N VAL A 278 -2.64 2.87 -13.55
CA VAL A 278 -3.27 3.54 -12.40
C VAL A 278 -3.48 2.61 -11.21
N VAL A 279 -3.52 1.29 -11.44
CA VAL A 279 -3.48 0.27 -10.39
C VAL A 279 -2.48 -0.80 -10.78
N GLU A 280 -1.65 -1.22 -9.84
CA GLU A 280 -0.81 -2.41 -9.97
C GLU A 280 -0.80 -3.21 -8.66
N SER A 281 -0.53 -4.50 -8.76
CA SER A 281 -0.44 -5.40 -7.61
C SER A 281 0.72 -6.36 -7.78
N TYR A 282 1.56 -6.45 -6.75
CA TYR A 282 2.64 -7.43 -6.65
C TYR A 282 2.31 -8.46 -5.58
N THR A 283 2.39 -9.73 -5.94
CA THR A 283 2.35 -10.86 -5.00
C THR A 283 3.76 -11.37 -4.78
N ILE A 284 4.33 -11.09 -3.61
CA ILE A 284 5.71 -11.52 -3.31
C ILE A 284 5.68 -12.96 -2.82
N THR A 285 6.14 -13.87 -3.68
CA THR A 285 6.07 -15.32 -3.48
C THR A 285 6.80 -15.73 -2.20
N ASP A 286 6.14 -16.52 -1.36
CA ASP A 286 6.62 -17.09 -0.09
C ASP A 286 7.14 -16.08 0.94
N MET A 287 6.95 -14.78 0.72
CA MET A 287 7.37 -13.75 1.66
C MET A 287 6.36 -13.64 2.82
N ALA A 288 6.89 -13.54 4.03
CA ALA A 288 6.15 -13.24 5.25
C ALA A 288 5.77 -11.73 5.32
N HIS A 289 5.26 -11.28 6.49
CA HIS A 289 4.88 -9.89 6.73
C HIS A 289 6.08 -8.94 6.74
N GLY A 290 6.16 -8.02 5.78
CA GLY A 290 7.28 -7.07 5.71
C GLY A 290 7.35 -6.30 4.40
N THR A 291 8.39 -5.48 4.29
CA THR A 291 8.77 -4.76 3.08
C THR A 291 9.74 -5.61 2.27
N PRO A 292 9.47 -5.92 1.00
CA PRO A 292 10.39 -6.66 0.14
C PRO A 292 11.64 -5.85 -0.19
N LEU A 293 12.80 -6.46 -0.01
CA LEU A 293 14.11 -5.95 -0.38
C LEU A 293 14.73 -6.80 -1.49
N GLY A 294 15.68 -6.24 -2.20
CA GLY A 294 16.43 -6.90 -3.26
C GLY A 294 17.24 -5.89 -4.07
N LEU A 295 17.87 -6.39 -5.11
CA LEU A 295 18.52 -5.52 -6.08
C LEU A 295 17.46 -4.74 -6.86
N ALA A 296 17.76 -3.50 -7.17
CA ALA A 296 16.95 -2.70 -8.07
C ALA A 296 17.24 -3.06 -9.52
N GLY A 297 16.39 -2.60 -10.46
CA GLY A 297 16.62 -2.78 -11.90
C GLY A 297 17.90 -2.13 -12.44
N ASN A 298 18.69 -1.48 -11.58
CA ASN A 298 20.02 -0.93 -11.85
C ASN A 298 21.15 -1.70 -11.14
N ASP A 299 20.86 -2.91 -10.66
CA ASP A 299 21.76 -3.81 -9.91
C ASP A 299 22.31 -3.20 -8.61
N GLU A 300 21.67 -2.17 -8.06
CA GLU A 300 22.06 -1.56 -6.79
C GLU A 300 21.13 -2.00 -5.65
N PRO A 301 21.68 -2.38 -4.48
CA PRO A 301 20.89 -2.64 -3.29
C PRO A 301 20.42 -1.32 -2.68
N TYR A 302 19.14 -1.22 -2.36
CA TYR A 302 18.58 -0.15 -1.55
C TYR A 302 18.05 -0.73 -0.26
N GLY A 303 18.54 -0.19 0.86
CA GLY A 303 18.15 -0.64 2.19
C GLY A 303 18.98 -1.80 2.74
N ALA A 304 18.52 -2.34 3.87
CA ALA A 304 19.16 -3.43 4.59
C ALA A 304 18.13 -4.27 5.34
N GLU A 305 18.37 -5.58 5.43
CA GLU A 305 17.53 -6.50 6.17
C GLU A 305 17.37 -6.12 7.65
N GLY A 306 16.20 -6.42 8.20
CA GLY A 306 15.86 -6.16 9.57
C GLY A 306 14.47 -6.66 9.94
N ALA A 307 13.96 -6.22 11.08
CA ALA A 307 12.62 -6.57 11.49
C ALA A 307 11.59 -6.04 10.48
N PHE A 308 10.86 -6.95 9.81
CA PHE A 308 9.89 -6.66 8.74
C PHE A 308 10.52 -6.02 7.47
N LEU A 309 11.80 -6.26 7.24
CA LEU A 309 12.57 -5.85 6.08
C LEU A 309 13.22 -7.12 5.54
N ILE A 310 12.65 -7.70 4.48
CA ILE A 310 12.88 -9.08 4.07
C ILE A 310 13.52 -9.10 2.68
N GLU A 311 14.71 -9.72 2.58
CA GLU A 311 15.30 -9.99 1.28
C GLU A 311 14.41 -10.97 0.49
N ALA A 312 13.89 -10.52 -0.63
CA ALA A 312 12.95 -11.24 -1.47
C ALA A 312 13.35 -11.22 -2.96
N GLY A 313 14.53 -10.70 -3.28
CA GLY A 313 15.01 -10.57 -4.65
C GLY A 313 14.42 -9.41 -5.45
N ILE A 314 13.56 -8.58 -4.83
CA ILE A 314 12.91 -7.44 -5.47
C ILE A 314 12.90 -6.23 -4.54
N SER A 315 13.41 -5.09 -5.01
CA SER A 315 13.39 -3.83 -4.25
C SER A 315 12.05 -3.11 -4.40
N SER A 316 11.15 -3.26 -3.41
CA SER A 316 9.86 -2.55 -3.44
C SER A 316 10.03 -1.04 -3.49
N SER A 317 10.98 -0.46 -2.75
CA SER A 317 11.22 0.98 -2.72
C SER A 317 11.61 1.52 -4.11
N TYR A 318 12.45 0.78 -4.85
CA TYR A 318 12.84 1.16 -6.21
C TYR A 318 11.65 1.08 -7.19
N HIS A 319 10.93 -0.05 -7.21
CA HIS A 319 9.79 -0.23 -8.12
C HIS A 319 8.63 0.74 -7.80
N ILE A 320 8.41 1.06 -6.53
CA ILE A 320 7.44 2.08 -6.12
C ILE A 320 7.89 3.46 -6.58
N ALA A 321 9.17 3.81 -6.45
CA ALA A 321 9.70 5.06 -6.98
C ALA A 321 9.58 5.13 -8.51
N ASP A 322 9.76 4.01 -9.22
CA ASP A 322 9.56 3.91 -10.66
C ASP A 322 8.09 4.07 -11.05
N PHE A 323 7.18 3.40 -10.36
CA PHE A 323 5.73 3.60 -10.52
C PHE A 323 5.31 5.06 -10.30
N PHE A 324 5.97 5.78 -9.40
CA PHE A 324 5.76 7.22 -9.20
C PHE A 324 6.41 8.08 -10.31
N GLY A 325 7.22 7.50 -11.19
CA GLY A 325 7.96 8.22 -12.22
C GLY A 325 9.13 9.02 -11.67
N LEU A 326 9.79 8.51 -10.64
CA LEU A 326 10.89 9.21 -9.94
C LEU A 326 12.29 8.70 -10.31
N THR A 327 12.40 7.51 -10.93
CA THR A 327 13.69 6.85 -11.24
C THR A 327 14.37 7.35 -12.52
N GLY A 328 13.74 8.25 -13.25
CA GLY A 328 14.37 8.91 -14.40
C GLY A 328 15.59 9.74 -13.98
N ARG A 329 16.70 9.65 -14.73
CA ARG A 329 17.89 10.47 -14.45
C ARG A 329 17.53 11.94 -14.44
N ILE A 330 17.89 12.65 -13.36
CA ILE A 330 17.78 14.10 -13.32
C ILE A 330 18.73 14.66 -14.39
N ASN A 331 18.17 15.30 -15.39
CA ASN A 331 18.95 16.16 -16.26
C ASN A 331 18.89 17.58 -15.67
N PRO A 332 19.95 18.07 -14.98
CA PRO A 332 19.88 19.37 -14.29
C PRO A 332 19.71 20.55 -15.24
N ALA A 333 19.76 20.33 -16.55
CA ALA A 333 19.68 21.34 -17.59
C ALA A 333 18.38 21.30 -18.42
N ALA A 334 17.38 20.51 -18.09
CA ALA A 334 16.11 20.53 -18.81
C ALA A 334 15.29 21.76 -18.38
N GLU A 335 15.40 22.86 -19.15
CA GLU A 335 14.38 23.90 -19.14
C GLU A 335 13.01 23.29 -19.48
N PRO A 336 11.89 23.80 -18.91
CA PRO A 336 10.57 23.29 -19.24
C PRO A 336 10.37 23.42 -20.76
N SER A 337 10.20 22.28 -21.43
CA SER A 337 9.83 22.25 -22.83
C SER A 337 8.55 23.06 -23.01
N LYS A 338 8.58 24.12 -23.79
CA LYS A 338 7.39 24.86 -24.23
C LYS A 338 6.41 23.83 -24.81
N PRO A 339 5.11 23.94 -24.51
CA PRO A 339 4.12 23.09 -25.13
C PRO A 339 4.28 23.18 -26.64
N ALA A 340 4.44 22.05 -27.29
CA ALA A 340 4.51 21.99 -28.75
C ALA A 340 3.27 22.64 -29.34
N PRO A 341 3.39 23.47 -30.39
CA PRO A 341 2.23 24.05 -31.03
C PRO A 341 1.38 22.90 -31.60
N ALA A 342 0.08 22.95 -31.35
CA ALA A 342 -0.87 21.98 -31.87
C ALA A 342 -0.69 21.86 -33.38
N SER A 343 -0.20 20.72 -33.84
CA SER A 343 -0.13 20.42 -35.27
C SER A 343 -1.55 20.24 -35.78
N ASN A 344 -1.97 21.18 -36.63
CA ASN A 344 -3.20 21.07 -37.41
C ASN A 344 -3.11 19.82 -38.31
N ILE A 345 -3.72 18.73 -37.89
CA ILE A 345 -3.96 17.59 -38.77
C ILE A 345 -5.06 17.99 -39.73
N VAL A 346 -4.65 18.35 -40.94
CA VAL A 346 -5.53 18.49 -42.09
C VAL A 346 -6.12 17.09 -42.37
N ARG A 347 -7.40 16.94 -42.12
CA ARG A 347 -8.18 15.77 -42.56
C ARG A 347 -8.26 15.78 -44.07
N SER A 348 -7.48 14.95 -44.73
CA SER A 348 -7.71 14.57 -46.13
C SER A 348 -8.79 13.48 -46.13
N ALA A 349 -9.94 13.83 -46.67
CA ALA A 349 -11.01 12.87 -46.97
C ALA A 349 -10.61 12.11 -48.26
N ALA A 350 -10.30 10.83 -48.13
CA ALA A 350 -10.31 9.89 -49.23
C ALA A 350 -11.39 8.84 -48.97
N THR A 351 -12.47 8.97 -49.73
CA THR A 351 -13.56 8.04 -49.82
C THR A 351 -13.10 6.88 -50.72
N GLU A 352 -12.95 5.67 -50.16
CA GLU A 352 -13.00 4.45 -50.97
C GLU A 352 -13.92 3.44 -50.31
N SER A 353 -15.02 3.18 -51.04
CA SER A 353 -15.95 2.11 -50.81
C SER A 353 -15.33 0.78 -51.22
N LEU A 354 -15.26 -0.20 -50.33
CA LEU A 354 -15.14 -1.61 -50.72
C LEU A 354 -16.22 -2.44 -50.05
N GLN A 355 -16.92 -3.12 -50.95
CA GLN A 355 -18.09 -3.94 -50.73
C GLN A 355 -17.83 -5.13 -49.81
N SER A 356 -18.83 -5.41 -49.01
CA SER A 356 -19.03 -6.70 -48.31
C SER A 356 -19.31 -7.81 -49.29
N SER A 357 -18.60 -8.92 -49.24
CA SER A 357 -19.14 -10.25 -49.54
C SER A 357 -18.21 -11.37 -49.07
N ASP A 358 -18.81 -12.33 -48.36
CA ASP A 358 -18.45 -13.75 -48.29
C ASP A 358 -17.11 -14.17 -47.66
N LEU A 359 -17.15 -14.40 -46.35
CA LEU A 359 -16.33 -15.44 -45.69
C LEU A 359 -16.92 -15.87 -44.34
N ALA A 360 -18.16 -16.31 -44.34
CA ALA A 360 -18.78 -16.95 -43.18
C ALA A 360 -19.49 -18.26 -43.61
N ALA A 361 -18.76 -19.26 -44.02
CA ALA A 361 -19.25 -20.64 -44.11
C ALA A 361 -18.10 -21.59 -44.49
N THR A 362 -17.26 -21.98 -43.59
CA THR A 362 -16.52 -23.26 -43.64
C THR A 362 -15.63 -23.35 -42.40
N LEU A 363 -16.13 -23.93 -41.34
CA LEU A 363 -15.37 -24.59 -40.25
C LEU A 363 -16.33 -25.04 -39.12
N TRP A 364 -17.41 -25.74 -39.50
CA TRP A 364 -18.17 -26.51 -38.52
C TRP A 364 -18.55 -27.86 -39.06
N SER A 365 -17.63 -28.82 -39.00
CA SER A 365 -17.97 -30.24 -38.91
C SER A 365 -16.74 -31.09 -38.57
N LYS A 366 -16.99 -32.07 -37.70
CA LYS A 366 -16.11 -33.19 -37.22
C LYS A 366 -15.27 -32.80 -35.98
N SER A 367 -15.45 -33.42 -34.79
CA SER A 367 -15.79 -34.83 -34.56
C SER A 367 -16.24 -35.03 -33.11
N HIS A 368 -17.38 -35.69 -32.92
CA HIS A 368 -17.75 -36.29 -31.65
C HIS A 368 -17.14 -37.68 -31.54
N LYS A 369 -16.37 -37.96 -30.46
CA LYS A 369 -16.11 -39.32 -29.98
C LYS A 369 -16.65 -39.46 -28.55
N PRO A 370 -17.24 -40.61 -28.20
CA PRO A 370 -17.94 -40.76 -26.93
C PRO A 370 -16.99 -40.95 -25.77
N VAL A 371 -17.30 -40.27 -24.65
CA VAL A 371 -16.59 -40.37 -23.35
C VAL A 371 -17.05 -41.67 -22.68
N ARG A 372 -16.08 -42.52 -22.32
CA ARG A 372 -16.27 -43.72 -21.48
C ARG A 372 -16.62 -43.26 -20.05
N GLN A 373 -17.68 -43.85 -19.52
CA GLN A 373 -18.04 -43.80 -18.11
C GLN A 373 -16.93 -44.49 -17.27
N HIS A 374 -16.38 -43.79 -16.32
CA HIS A 374 -15.56 -44.38 -15.26
C HIS A 374 -16.38 -44.51 -13.98
N SER A 375 -16.30 -45.70 -13.39
CA SER A 375 -16.86 -46.09 -12.12
C SER A 375 -16.24 -45.28 -10.96
N PRO A 376 -16.95 -45.06 -9.85
CA PRO A 376 -16.48 -44.26 -8.74
C PRO A 376 -15.37 -44.96 -7.94
N ALA A 377 -14.32 -44.21 -7.62
CA ALA A 377 -13.22 -44.60 -6.73
C ALA A 377 -13.69 -44.61 -5.24
N PRO A 378 -13.03 -45.40 -4.36
CA PRO A 378 -13.45 -45.54 -2.98
C PRO A 378 -13.19 -44.28 -2.15
N SER A 379 -14.14 -44.04 -1.23
CA SER A 379 -14.17 -42.90 -0.31
C SER A 379 -12.96 -42.87 0.65
N GLU A 380 -12.25 -41.74 0.71
CA GLU A 380 -11.25 -41.45 1.73
C GLU A 380 -11.88 -41.26 3.12
N PRO A 381 -11.15 -41.59 4.22
CA PRO A 381 -11.67 -41.46 5.55
C PRO A 381 -11.80 -40.00 5.98
N LYS A 382 -12.97 -39.64 6.49
CA LYS A 382 -13.28 -38.32 7.07
C LYS A 382 -12.28 -37.97 8.16
N ARG A 383 -11.45 -36.94 7.97
CA ARG A 383 -10.70 -36.28 9.03
C ARG A 383 -11.68 -35.66 10.02
N ARG A 384 -11.58 -36.04 11.30
CA ARG A 384 -12.34 -35.43 12.39
C ARG A 384 -11.95 -33.94 12.46
N GLY A 385 -12.90 -33.07 12.18
CA GLY A 385 -12.77 -31.64 12.38
C GLY A 385 -12.57 -31.36 13.88
N ILE A 386 -11.59 -30.53 14.21
CA ILE A 386 -11.39 -30.02 15.59
C ILE A 386 -12.58 -29.10 15.87
N ASP A 387 -13.36 -29.41 16.90
CA ASP A 387 -14.43 -28.53 17.37
C ASP A 387 -13.84 -27.29 18.05
N VAL A 388 -13.64 -26.24 17.21
CA VAL A 388 -13.07 -24.96 17.63
C VAL A 388 -13.98 -24.26 18.65
N GLY A 389 -15.30 -24.43 18.56
CA GLY A 389 -16.28 -23.90 19.52
C GLY A 389 -16.09 -24.49 20.91
N GLY A 390 -15.92 -25.81 21.00
CA GLY A 390 -15.69 -26.51 22.25
C GLY A 390 -14.33 -26.20 22.90
N VAL A 391 -13.31 -25.88 22.11
CA VAL A 391 -12.00 -25.44 22.61
C VAL A 391 -12.09 -24.03 23.19
N ILE A 392 -12.76 -23.11 22.51
CA ILE A 392 -12.94 -21.72 22.96
C ILE A 392 -13.79 -21.69 24.26
N THR A 393 -14.89 -22.44 24.30
CA THR A 393 -15.75 -22.52 25.50
C THR A 393 -14.97 -23.06 26.71
N ARG A 394 -14.18 -24.12 26.56
CA ARG A 394 -13.32 -24.66 27.62
C ARG A 394 -12.25 -23.67 28.08
N ALA A 395 -11.64 -22.91 27.16
CA ALA A 395 -10.66 -21.89 27.50
C ALA A 395 -11.30 -20.73 28.30
N LEU A 396 -12.48 -20.28 27.92
CA LEU A 396 -13.22 -19.22 28.62
C LEU A 396 -13.72 -19.65 29.98
N THR A 397 -14.16 -20.91 30.16
CA THR A 397 -14.56 -21.47 31.43
C THR A 397 -13.35 -21.65 32.37
N ALA A 398 -12.20 -22.13 31.84
CA ALA A 398 -10.97 -22.26 32.62
C ALA A 398 -10.37 -20.89 33.04
N ALA A 399 -10.66 -19.83 32.29
CA ALA A 399 -10.29 -18.46 32.63
C ALA A 399 -11.30 -17.75 33.55
N GLY A 400 -12.39 -18.42 33.97
CA GLY A 400 -13.42 -17.83 34.82
C GLY A 400 -14.30 -16.77 34.15
N LEU A 401 -14.28 -16.72 32.81
CA LEU A 401 -15.01 -15.72 32.01
C LEU A 401 -16.38 -16.21 31.51
N MET A 402 -16.72 -17.47 31.72
CA MET A 402 -18.06 -18.05 31.53
C MET A 402 -18.39 -19.00 32.71
N LYS A 403 -19.64 -18.92 33.23
CA LYS A 403 -20.25 -19.89 34.14
C LYS A 403 -21.06 -20.87 33.35
#